data_3c7cfdbbd0bc902d85f10667718c7a16
#
_entry.id   3c7cfdbbd0bc902d85f10667718c7a16
#
_cell.length_a   1.000
_cell.length_b   1.000
_cell.length_c   1.000
_cell.angle_alpha   90.00
_cell.angle_beta   90.00
_cell.angle_gamma   90.00
#
_symmetry.space_group_name_H-M   'P 1'
#
loop_
_entity.id
_entity.type
_entity.pdbx_description
1 polymer ?
#
loop_
_entity_poly.entity_id
_entity_poly.type
_entity_poly.pdbx_seq_one_letter_code
_entity_poly.pdbx_strand_id
1 'polypeptide(L)'
;MEKYKFDGNNGLWYELQGDYYLPCLKLPEEEQAYIGIWGQRHRRYLKEHRRVRYANLLTSGKLNSYLVDIDRQAEEMFERLVKQMAEREGVTEQLKAASSMEWVRKLNSIRNRAVEITSSELIYA
;
A
#
# COMPACT_ATOMS: atom_id res chain seq x y z
N MET A 1 17.62 -5.83 27.67
CA MET A 1 16.70 -6.88 27.22
C MET A 1 16.62 -6.87 25.71
N GLU A 2 16.68 -8.05 25.11
CA GLU A 2 16.49 -8.16 23.68
C GLU A 2 15.04 -7.89 23.32
N LYS A 3 14.81 -7.13 22.28
CA LYS A 3 13.46 -6.82 21.80
C LYS A 3 12.72 -8.05 21.31
N TYR A 4 13.45 -9.03 20.76
CA TYR A 4 12.88 -10.27 20.25
C TYR A 4 13.55 -11.47 20.92
N LYS A 5 12.75 -12.49 21.19
CA LYS A 5 13.23 -13.74 21.76
C LYS A 5 12.61 -14.91 21.00
N PHE A 6 13.44 -15.90 20.67
CA PHE A 6 13.00 -17.11 19.99
C PHE A 6 12.82 -18.23 21.00
N ASP A 7 11.65 -18.88 20.95
CA ASP A 7 11.38 -20.07 21.76
C ASP A 7 11.51 -21.31 20.87
N GLY A 8 12.54 -22.10 21.13
CA GLY A 8 12.79 -23.31 20.37
C GLY A 8 11.80 -24.44 20.61
N ASN A 9 11.00 -24.38 21.66
CA ASN A 9 10.03 -25.42 21.96
C ASN A 9 8.80 -25.34 21.06
N ASN A 10 8.35 -24.13 20.75
CA ASN A 10 7.17 -23.92 19.91
C ASN A 10 7.48 -23.30 18.55
N GLY A 11 8.74 -22.93 18.31
CA GLY A 11 9.16 -22.33 17.05
C GLY A 11 8.65 -20.92 16.81
N LEU A 12 8.20 -20.23 17.84
CA LEU A 12 7.67 -18.88 17.73
C LEU A 12 8.66 -17.84 18.22
N TRP A 13 8.58 -16.68 17.61
CA TRP A 13 9.27 -15.50 18.09
C TRP A 13 8.35 -14.68 18.98
N TYR A 14 8.95 -14.01 19.96
CA TYR A 14 8.24 -13.13 20.89
C TYR A 14 8.82 -11.74 20.81
N GLU A 15 7.95 -10.75 20.79
CA GLU A 15 8.31 -9.34 20.83
C GLU A 15 8.09 -8.78 22.22
N LEU A 16 9.05 -8.03 22.73
CA LEU A 16 8.95 -7.38 24.04
C LEU A 16 7.98 -6.20 23.95
N GLN A 17 6.89 -6.30 24.71
CA GLN A 17 5.88 -5.25 24.85
C GLN A 17 5.84 -4.84 26.31
N GLY A 18 6.46 -3.71 26.66
CA GLY A 18 6.62 -3.33 28.05
C GLY A 18 7.48 -4.34 28.81
N ASP A 19 6.93 -5.00 29.82
CA ASP A 19 7.62 -6.03 30.61
C ASP A 19 7.33 -7.46 30.14
N TYR A 20 6.54 -7.62 29.07
CA TYR A 20 6.09 -8.94 28.62
C TYR A 20 6.53 -9.23 27.19
N TYR A 21 6.81 -10.50 26.93
CA TYR A 21 7.00 -11.00 25.58
C TYR A 21 5.69 -11.53 25.03
N LEU A 22 5.25 -10.94 23.92
CA LEU A 22 4.05 -11.39 23.22
C LEU A 22 4.44 -12.21 21.99
N PRO A 23 3.65 -13.25 21.64
CA PRO A 23 3.93 -14.04 20.44
C PRO A 23 3.95 -13.15 19.21
N CYS A 24 5.03 -13.26 18.46
CA CYS A 24 5.17 -12.59 17.19
C CYS A 24 4.84 -13.59 16.09
N LEU A 25 3.76 -13.37 15.36
CA LEU A 25 3.31 -14.28 14.30
C LEU A 25 4.21 -14.24 13.07
N LYS A 26 5.20 -13.35 13.09
CA LYS A 26 6.08 -13.14 11.95
C LYS A 26 7.52 -13.07 12.44
N LEU A 27 8.44 -13.63 11.64
CA LEU A 27 9.85 -13.57 11.96
C LEU A 27 10.34 -12.13 11.92
N PRO A 28 11.12 -11.66 12.93
CA PRO A 28 11.65 -10.29 12.92
C PRO A 28 12.57 -10.01 11.74
N GLU A 29 13.20 -11.05 11.19
CA GLU A 29 14.09 -10.96 10.04
C GLU A 29 13.35 -10.84 8.72
N GLU A 30 12.11 -11.30 8.67
CA GLU A 30 11.26 -11.04 7.53
C GLU A 30 10.76 -9.61 7.65
N GLU A 31 11.43 -8.72 6.96
CA GLU A 31 10.85 -7.41 6.75
C GLU A 31 9.50 -7.62 6.11
N GLN A 32 8.47 -7.39 6.90
CA GLN A 32 7.15 -7.31 6.34
C GLN A 32 7.11 -6.08 5.50
N ALA A 33 7.27 -6.30 4.23
CA ALA A 33 6.99 -5.28 3.28
C ALA A 33 5.57 -4.79 3.56
N TYR A 34 5.47 -3.54 3.91
CA TYR A 34 4.21 -2.90 4.18
C TYR A 34 3.37 -2.90 2.91
N ILE A 35 2.20 -3.51 2.99
CA ILE A 35 1.23 -3.47 1.90
C ILE A 35 0.34 -2.26 2.12
N GLY A 36 0.49 -1.25 1.28
CA GLY A 36 -0.29 -0.03 1.36
C GLY A 36 -1.72 -0.21 0.88
N ILE A 37 -2.44 0.90 0.82
CA ILE A 37 -3.86 0.91 0.47
C ILE A 37 -4.14 0.31 -0.92
N TRP A 38 -3.24 0.55 -1.88
CA TRP A 38 -3.38 0.04 -3.25
C TRP A 38 -3.25 -1.47 -3.29
N GLY A 39 -2.25 -2.02 -2.60
CA GLY A 39 -2.03 -3.46 -2.52
C GLY A 39 -3.18 -4.16 -1.82
N GLN A 40 -3.73 -3.57 -0.76
CA GLN A 40 -4.87 -4.13 -0.05
C GLN A 40 -6.13 -4.14 -0.89
N ARG A 41 -6.38 -3.10 -1.68
CA ARG A 41 -7.50 -3.05 -2.63
C ARG A 41 -7.36 -4.12 -3.70
N HIS A 42 -6.16 -4.32 -4.23
CA HIS A 42 -5.90 -5.36 -5.22
C HIS A 42 -6.08 -6.76 -4.62
N ARG A 43 -5.63 -6.97 -3.39
CA ARG A 43 -5.84 -8.22 -2.66
C ARG A 43 -7.32 -8.56 -2.55
N ARG A 44 -8.13 -7.58 -2.16
CA ARG A 44 -9.58 -7.75 -2.07
C ARG A 44 -10.19 -8.11 -3.42
N TYR A 45 -9.78 -7.41 -4.46
CA TYR A 45 -10.24 -7.68 -5.83
C TYR A 45 -9.90 -9.10 -6.26
N LEU A 46 -8.66 -9.55 -6.06
CA LEU A 46 -8.24 -10.91 -6.38
C LEU A 46 -9.08 -11.94 -5.61
N LYS A 47 -9.29 -11.69 -4.34
CA LYS A 47 -10.05 -12.60 -3.48
C LYS A 47 -11.51 -12.74 -3.92
N GLU A 48 -12.12 -11.66 -4.38
CA GLU A 48 -13.53 -11.63 -4.79
C GLU A 48 -13.74 -12.06 -6.23
N HIS A 49 -12.84 -11.68 -7.13
CA HIS A 49 -13.04 -11.84 -8.59
C HIS A 49 -12.03 -12.74 -9.28
N ARG A 50 -10.90 -13.01 -8.66
CA ARG A 50 -9.82 -13.84 -9.23
C ARG A 50 -9.36 -14.88 -8.21
N ARG A 51 -10.27 -15.69 -7.73
CA ARG A 51 -10.02 -16.64 -6.63
C ARG A 51 -8.91 -17.63 -6.93
N VAL A 52 -8.86 -18.14 -8.17
CA VAL A 52 -7.83 -19.11 -8.56
C VAL A 52 -6.44 -18.49 -8.49
N ARG A 53 -6.30 -17.30 -9.03
CA ARG A 53 -5.03 -16.56 -9.00
C ARG A 53 -4.63 -16.23 -7.57
N TYR A 54 -5.58 -15.79 -6.76
CA TYR A 54 -5.36 -15.52 -5.34
C TYR A 54 -4.85 -16.77 -4.61
N ALA A 55 -5.53 -17.90 -4.80
CA ALA A 55 -5.14 -19.16 -4.18
C ALA A 55 -3.75 -19.61 -4.61
N ASN A 56 -3.43 -19.49 -5.90
CA ASN A 56 -2.11 -19.85 -6.41
C ASN A 56 -1.00 -18.99 -5.82
N LEU A 57 -1.21 -17.69 -5.72
CA LEU A 57 -0.26 -16.77 -5.11
C LEU A 57 -0.10 -17.04 -3.61
N LEU A 58 -1.20 -17.33 -2.94
CA LEU A 58 -1.18 -17.62 -1.51
C LEU A 58 -0.41 -18.92 -1.22
N THR A 59 -0.69 -19.98 -1.96
CA THR A 59 -0.06 -21.27 -1.75
C THR A 59 1.42 -21.29 -2.15
N SER A 60 1.80 -20.49 -3.15
CA SER A 60 3.19 -20.37 -3.57
C SER A 60 4.03 -19.48 -2.64
N GLY A 61 3.39 -18.78 -1.70
CA GLY A 61 4.06 -17.87 -0.79
C GLY A 61 4.50 -16.55 -1.42
N LYS A 62 4.04 -16.24 -2.64
CA LYS A 62 4.43 -15.04 -3.39
C LYS A 62 3.41 -13.92 -3.31
N LEU A 63 2.31 -14.13 -2.59
CA LEU A 63 1.22 -13.14 -2.54
C LEU A 63 1.70 -11.79 -2.01
N ASN A 64 2.43 -11.78 -0.90
CA ASN A 64 2.89 -10.53 -0.29
C ASN A 64 3.84 -9.76 -1.22
N SER A 65 4.80 -10.45 -1.84
CA SER A 65 5.73 -9.81 -2.79
C SER A 65 4.99 -9.23 -3.99
N TYR A 66 4.02 -9.97 -4.51
CA TYR A 66 3.19 -9.52 -5.61
C TYR A 66 2.39 -8.26 -5.25
N LEU A 67 1.74 -8.26 -4.06
CA LEU A 67 0.96 -7.13 -3.61
C LEU A 67 1.80 -5.89 -3.32
N VAL A 68 3.02 -6.08 -2.79
CA VAL A 68 3.96 -4.99 -2.58
C VAL A 68 4.38 -4.36 -3.90
N ASP A 69 4.65 -5.16 -4.92
CA ASP A 69 5.00 -4.67 -6.25
C ASP A 69 3.84 -3.88 -6.87
N ILE A 70 2.62 -4.39 -6.77
CA ILE A 70 1.43 -3.69 -7.26
C ILE A 70 1.22 -2.38 -6.51
N ASP A 71 1.38 -2.39 -5.19
CA ASP A 71 1.25 -1.20 -4.37
C ASP A 71 2.25 -0.12 -4.79
N ARG A 72 3.51 -0.51 -4.99
CA ARG A 72 4.55 0.40 -5.44
C ARG A 72 4.25 0.98 -6.83
N GLN A 73 3.87 0.13 -7.78
CA GLN A 73 3.52 0.57 -9.12
C GLN A 73 2.32 1.53 -9.12
N ALA A 74 1.33 1.22 -8.30
CA ALA A 74 0.14 2.07 -8.17
C ALA A 74 0.49 3.43 -7.56
N GLU A 75 1.32 3.44 -6.52
CA GLU A 75 1.76 4.67 -5.86
C GLU A 75 2.56 5.55 -6.83
N GLU A 76 3.49 4.97 -7.58
CA GLU A 76 4.27 5.69 -8.58
C GLU A 76 3.39 6.26 -9.69
N MET A 77 2.43 5.46 -10.18
CA MET A 77 1.49 5.92 -11.21
C MET A 77 0.61 7.05 -10.69
N PHE A 78 0.09 6.92 -9.48
CA PHE A 78 -0.74 7.92 -8.83
C PHE A 78 0.00 9.25 -8.71
N GLU A 79 1.22 9.24 -8.16
CA GLU A 79 2.03 10.44 -7.99
C GLU A 79 2.33 11.10 -9.33
N ARG A 80 2.69 10.31 -10.33
CA ARG A 80 2.97 10.81 -11.68
C ARG A 80 1.73 11.46 -12.29
N LEU A 81 0.57 10.82 -12.18
CA LEU A 81 -0.69 11.37 -12.69
C LEU A 81 -1.08 12.66 -12.00
N VAL A 82 -0.96 12.71 -10.67
CA VAL A 82 -1.25 13.93 -9.91
C VAL A 82 -0.35 15.07 -10.37
N LYS A 83 0.94 14.80 -10.51
CA LYS A 83 1.90 15.81 -10.95
C LYS A 83 1.59 16.31 -12.36
N GLN A 84 1.34 15.40 -13.30
CA GLN A 84 1.03 15.76 -14.68
C GLN A 84 -0.26 16.57 -14.79
N MET A 85 -1.30 16.15 -14.09
CA MET A 85 -2.57 16.86 -14.09
C MET A 85 -2.46 18.23 -13.42
N ALA A 86 -1.70 18.33 -12.34
CA ALA A 86 -1.47 19.61 -11.66
C ALA A 86 -0.75 20.61 -12.58
N GLU A 87 0.26 20.16 -13.31
CA GLU A 87 0.96 20.99 -14.28
C GLU A 87 0.03 21.43 -15.43
N ARG A 88 -0.78 20.50 -15.93
CA ARG A 88 -1.71 20.78 -17.03
C ARG A 88 -2.79 21.78 -16.65
N GLU A 89 -3.32 21.67 -15.43
CA GLU A 89 -4.41 22.52 -14.95
C GLU A 89 -3.94 23.75 -14.19
N GLY A 90 -2.62 23.96 -14.08
CA GLY A 90 -2.06 25.14 -13.44
C GLY A 90 -2.24 25.17 -11.92
N VAL A 91 -2.29 24.02 -11.29
CA VAL A 91 -2.36 23.93 -9.83
C VAL A 91 -0.95 24.07 -9.27
N THR A 92 -0.58 25.30 -8.92
CA THR A 92 0.78 25.67 -8.50
C THR A 92 0.77 26.30 -7.11
N GLU A 93 1.98 26.52 -6.57
CA GLU A 93 2.14 27.25 -5.31
C GLU A 93 1.62 28.68 -5.42
N GLN A 94 1.67 29.28 -6.61
CA GLN A 94 1.11 30.60 -6.85
C GLN A 94 -0.40 30.59 -6.67
N LEU A 95 -1.09 29.58 -7.17
CA LEU A 95 -2.52 29.42 -6.99
C LEU A 95 -2.87 29.22 -5.52
N LYS A 96 -2.06 28.44 -4.80
CA LYS A 96 -2.23 28.24 -3.37
C LYS A 96 -2.14 29.55 -2.60
N ALA A 97 -1.19 30.40 -2.97
CA ALA A 97 -1.03 31.71 -2.35
C ALA A 97 -2.16 32.68 -2.70
N ALA A 98 -2.65 32.62 -3.95
CA ALA A 98 -3.72 33.50 -4.43
C ALA A 98 -5.10 33.10 -3.92
N SER A 99 -5.40 31.78 -3.95
CA SER A 99 -6.68 31.25 -3.48
C SER A 99 -6.49 29.83 -2.99
N SER A 100 -6.32 29.68 -1.67
CA SER A 100 -6.11 28.38 -1.04
C SER A 100 -7.30 27.44 -1.20
N MET A 101 -8.51 27.97 -1.17
CA MET A 101 -9.73 27.14 -1.33
C MET A 101 -9.84 26.57 -2.75
N GLU A 102 -9.56 27.37 -3.75
CA GLU A 102 -9.57 26.91 -5.13
C GLU A 102 -8.46 25.89 -5.38
N TRP A 103 -7.28 26.12 -4.82
CA TRP A 103 -6.16 25.19 -4.90
C TRP A 103 -6.54 23.83 -4.30
N VAL A 104 -7.14 23.80 -3.11
CA VAL A 104 -7.57 22.56 -2.46
C VAL A 104 -8.63 21.85 -3.30
N ARG A 105 -9.60 22.58 -3.82
CA ARG A 105 -10.68 22.02 -4.64
C ARG A 105 -10.13 21.35 -5.89
N LYS A 106 -9.25 22.05 -6.61
CA LYS A 106 -8.63 21.51 -7.82
C LYS A 106 -7.75 20.31 -7.52
N LEU A 107 -6.96 20.37 -6.45
CA LEU A 107 -6.10 19.27 -6.05
C LEU A 107 -6.90 18.02 -5.68
N ASN A 108 -8.01 18.18 -4.95
CA ASN A 108 -8.89 17.06 -4.60
C ASN A 108 -9.51 16.42 -5.85
N SER A 109 -9.95 17.24 -6.81
CA SER A 109 -10.46 16.75 -8.08
C SER A 109 -9.41 15.94 -8.86
N ILE A 110 -8.18 16.45 -8.90
CA ILE A 110 -7.06 15.77 -9.56
C ILE A 110 -6.77 14.43 -8.87
N ARG A 111 -6.72 14.41 -7.55
CA ARG A 111 -6.48 13.18 -6.79
C ARG A 111 -7.55 12.13 -7.04
N ASN A 112 -8.82 12.54 -7.05
CA ASN A 112 -9.92 11.61 -7.33
C ASN A 112 -9.82 11.00 -8.72
N ARG A 113 -9.50 11.80 -9.73
CA ARG A 113 -9.31 11.29 -11.09
C ARG A 113 -8.10 10.37 -11.19
N ALA A 114 -7.00 10.72 -10.52
CA ALA A 114 -5.80 9.88 -10.50
C ALA A 114 -6.07 8.54 -9.80
N VAL A 115 -6.85 8.55 -8.71
CA VAL A 115 -7.25 7.31 -8.02
C VAL A 115 -8.07 6.42 -8.97
N GLU A 116 -9.02 6.98 -9.68
CA GLU A 116 -9.85 6.21 -10.63
C GLU A 116 -9.00 5.58 -11.74
N ILE A 117 -8.11 6.35 -12.33
CA ILE A 117 -7.24 5.86 -13.41
C ILE A 117 -6.32 4.76 -12.88
N THR A 118 -5.64 4.99 -11.78
CA THR A 118 -4.73 4.02 -11.17
C THR A 118 -5.46 2.73 -10.81
N SER A 119 -6.64 2.84 -10.21
CA SER A 119 -7.44 1.69 -9.83
C SER A 119 -7.87 0.88 -11.04
N SER A 120 -8.33 1.55 -12.09
CA SER A 120 -8.74 0.92 -13.34
C SER A 120 -7.60 0.21 -14.05
N GLU A 121 -6.41 0.80 -14.04
CA GLU A 121 -5.25 0.28 -14.78
C GLU A 121 -4.54 -0.86 -14.04
N LEU A 122 -4.38 -0.77 -12.74
CA LEU A 122 -3.56 -1.69 -11.96
C LEU A 122 -4.33 -2.54 -10.95
N ILE A 123 -5.35 -1.99 -10.33
CA ILE A 123 -6.00 -2.63 -9.20
C ILE A 123 -7.13 -3.55 -9.65
N TYR A 124 -7.96 -3.11 -10.57
CA TYR A 124 -9.12 -3.84 -11.06
C TYR A 124 -8.97 -4.34 -12.50
N ALA A 125 -7.74 -4.49 -12.92
CA ALA A 125 -7.44 -4.97 -14.27
C ALA A 125 -7.62 -6.48 -14.41
#